data_b14e38b93dbb9091e686b8b259ca6206
#
_entry.id   b14e38b93dbb9091e686b8b259ca6206
#
_cell.length_a   1.000
_cell.length_b   1.000
_cell.length_c   1.000
_cell.angle_alpha   90.00
_cell.angle_beta   90.00
_cell.angle_gamma   90.00
#
_symmetry.space_group_name_H-M   'P 1'
#
loop_
_entity.id
_entity.type
_entity.pdbx_description
1 polymer ?
#
loop_
_entity_poly.entity_id
_entity_poly.type
_entity_poly.pdbx_seq_one_letter_code
_entity_poly.pdbx_strand_id
1 'polypeptide(L)'
;MSAPIKNRYDFVILFDVENGNPNGDPDAGNMPRIDPETGYGLVTDVCLKRKIRNYVEMLKEDAPDADNYRIYVKEGVPLNRSDAEALEHNGLTPKDDLKKAKKSDPEIDRKLRDYMCEHFYDIRTFGAVMTTFVRGALNCGQVRGPVQLSFARSVDPIVPQEVTITRVAITTEADAEKKNSEMGNKHIVPYGLYRAEGYVSANLARKTTGFSDEDLQLLWQAILNMFENDHSAARGKMAVRELIVFKHDSELGNAPAYKLFDAVTVAHKAEVVAPRSYQDYTVTVADTLPEGVHCERFH
;
A
#
# COMPACT_ATOMS: atom_id res chain seq x y z
N MET A 1 3.78 -23.22 4.40
CA MET A 1 4.19 -22.08 3.52
C MET A 1 5.16 -22.59 2.46
N SER A 2 5.03 -22.06 1.24
CA SER A 2 5.97 -22.29 0.15
C SER A 2 7.33 -21.61 0.45
N ALA A 3 8.35 -21.90 -0.39
CA ALA A 3 9.68 -21.35 -0.18
C ALA A 3 9.69 -19.83 -0.38
N PRO A 4 10.48 -19.08 0.40
CA PRO A 4 10.66 -17.63 0.19
C PRO A 4 11.21 -17.31 -1.20
N ILE A 5 10.86 -16.13 -1.74
CA ILE A 5 11.41 -15.61 -3.00
C ILE A 5 12.94 -15.57 -2.96
N LYS A 6 13.55 -15.79 -4.13
CA LYS A 6 15.02 -15.83 -4.28
C LYS A 6 15.60 -14.60 -4.95
N ASN A 7 14.79 -13.85 -5.67
CA ASN A 7 15.19 -12.72 -6.48
C ASN A 7 14.72 -11.40 -5.84
N ARG A 8 15.53 -10.36 -5.96
CA ARG A 8 15.11 -8.98 -5.65
C ARG A 8 14.25 -8.46 -6.81
N TYR A 9 13.27 -7.61 -6.47
CA TYR A 9 12.48 -6.86 -7.44
C TYR A 9 12.45 -5.38 -7.07
N ASP A 10 12.50 -4.53 -8.08
CA ASP A 10 12.15 -3.12 -7.98
C ASP A 10 10.99 -2.86 -8.95
N PHE A 11 10.07 -1.95 -8.64
CA PHE A 11 8.90 -1.75 -9.49
C PHE A 11 8.39 -0.31 -9.46
N VAL A 12 7.71 0.06 -10.53
CA VAL A 12 7.04 1.35 -10.70
C VAL A 12 5.56 1.09 -10.92
N ILE A 13 4.71 1.82 -10.19
CA ILE A 13 3.27 1.82 -10.37
C ILE A 13 2.88 3.16 -10.97
N LEU A 14 2.17 3.14 -12.09
CA LEU A 14 1.49 4.29 -12.65
C LEU A 14 0.00 4.14 -12.43
N PHE A 15 -0.62 5.11 -11.78
CA PHE A 15 -2.06 5.16 -11.57
C PHE A 15 -2.57 6.59 -11.75
N ASP A 16 -3.81 6.73 -12.14
CA ASP A 16 -4.41 8.05 -12.31
C ASP A 16 -5.64 8.27 -11.44
N VAL A 17 -6.01 9.51 -11.32
CA VAL A 17 -7.25 9.99 -10.72
C VAL A 17 -7.93 10.96 -11.65
N GLU A 18 -9.25 10.81 -11.82
CA GLU A 18 -10.12 11.73 -12.54
C GLU A 18 -11.27 12.15 -11.63
N ASN A 19 -11.41 13.47 -11.42
CA ASN A 19 -12.46 14.09 -10.62
C ASN A 19 -12.58 13.50 -9.20
N GLY A 20 -11.45 13.26 -8.55
CA GLY A 20 -11.40 12.62 -7.23
C GLY A 20 -10.30 13.12 -6.33
N ASN A 21 -10.34 12.68 -5.07
CA ASN A 21 -9.30 12.92 -4.09
C ASN A 21 -8.54 11.63 -3.82
N PRO A 22 -7.32 11.47 -4.34
CA PRO A 22 -6.56 10.24 -4.21
C PRO A 22 -6.08 9.98 -2.78
N ASN A 23 -5.76 11.05 -2.04
CA ASN A 23 -5.31 10.98 -0.65
C ASN A 23 -5.50 12.33 0.05
N GLY A 24 -6.61 12.47 0.76
CA GLY A 24 -6.90 13.68 1.50
C GLY A 24 -5.95 13.91 2.67
N ASP A 25 -5.73 15.18 2.98
CA ASP A 25 -4.93 15.62 4.11
C ASP A 25 -5.84 16.01 5.29
N PRO A 26 -5.84 15.26 6.42
CA PRO A 26 -6.67 15.58 7.57
C PRO A 26 -6.30 16.95 8.21
N ASP A 27 -5.04 17.37 8.06
CA ASP A 27 -4.57 18.65 8.62
C ASP A 27 -4.94 19.85 7.72
N ALA A 28 -5.34 19.61 6.48
CA ALA A 28 -5.73 20.61 5.49
C ALA A 28 -7.18 20.44 5.02
N GLY A 29 -8.11 20.15 5.93
CA GLY A 29 -9.54 20.02 5.60
C GLY A 29 -9.85 18.92 4.58
N ASN A 30 -9.06 17.87 4.55
CA ASN A 30 -9.17 16.76 3.60
C ASN A 30 -8.93 17.15 2.13
N MET A 31 -8.19 18.22 1.87
CA MET A 31 -7.71 18.56 0.52
C MET A 31 -6.77 17.48 0.00
N PRO A 32 -6.68 17.27 -1.33
CA PRO A 32 -5.63 16.44 -1.91
C PRO A 32 -4.25 16.92 -1.45
N ARG A 33 -3.40 15.99 -1.02
CA ARG A 33 -2.05 16.31 -0.58
C ARG A 33 -1.22 16.83 -1.74
N ILE A 34 -0.55 17.94 -1.55
CA ILE A 34 0.38 18.54 -2.50
C ILE A 34 1.68 18.92 -1.81
N ASP A 35 2.75 18.91 -2.56
CA ASP A 35 3.99 19.57 -2.20
C ASP A 35 3.80 21.09 -2.43
N PRO A 36 3.78 21.92 -1.40
CA PRO A 36 3.42 23.34 -1.54
C PRO A 36 4.43 24.15 -2.34
N GLU A 37 5.66 23.66 -2.45
CA GLU A 37 6.73 24.34 -3.18
C GLU A 37 6.65 24.11 -4.68
N THR A 38 6.25 22.90 -5.08
CA THR A 38 6.29 22.48 -6.50
C THR A 38 4.92 22.25 -7.11
N GLY A 39 3.85 22.15 -6.28
CA GLY A 39 2.49 21.86 -6.72
C GLY A 39 2.24 20.39 -7.11
N TYR A 40 3.22 19.52 -6.98
CA TYR A 40 3.03 18.10 -7.28
C TYR A 40 2.13 17.42 -6.24
N GLY A 41 1.19 16.63 -6.72
CA GLY A 41 0.33 15.82 -5.87
C GLY A 41 1.08 14.68 -5.18
N LEU A 42 0.68 14.36 -3.94
CA LEU A 42 1.28 13.31 -3.14
C LEU A 42 0.23 12.28 -2.70
N VAL A 43 0.61 11.01 -2.76
CA VAL A 43 -0.15 9.90 -2.17
C VAL A 43 0.79 9.09 -1.28
N THR A 44 0.44 8.94 -0.02
CA THR A 44 1.29 8.26 0.97
C THR A 44 1.35 6.75 0.70
N ASP A 45 2.46 6.12 1.06
CA ASP A 45 2.61 4.66 1.02
C ASP A 45 1.55 3.95 1.88
N VAL A 46 1.17 4.55 3.02
CA VAL A 46 0.11 4.04 3.90
C VAL A 46 -1.23 3.98 3.17
N CYS A 47 -1.55 4.99 2.35
CA CYS A 47 -2.76 5.00 1.52
C CYS A 47 -2.76 3.83 0.51
N LEU A 48 -1.66 3.63 -0.21
CA LEU A 48 -1.53 2.53 -1.17
C LEU A 48 -1.56 1.16 -0.48
N LYS A 49 -0.78 0.98 0.59
CA LYS A 49 -0.76 -0.26 1.38
C LYS A 49 -2.14 -0.62 1.92
N ARG A 50 -2.95 0.37 2.34
CA ARG A 50 -4.32 0.12 2.79
C ARG A 50 -5.19 -0.47 1.68
N LYS A 51 -5.10 0.05 0.45
CA LYS A 51 -5.87 -0.44 -0.68
C LYS A 51 -5.45 -1.87 -1.09
N ILE A 52 -4.15 -2.14 -1.06
CA ILE A 52 -3.62 -3.49 -1.28
C ILE A 52 -4.18 -4.47 -0.22
N ARG A 53 -4.15 -4.07 1.07
CA ARG A 53 -4.73 -4.87 2.17
C ARG A 53 -6.22 -5.16 1.95
N ASN A 54 -7.00 -4.14 1.62
CA ASN A 54 -8.43 -4.28 1.38
C ASN A 54 -8.71 -5.24 0.24
N TYR A 55 -7.94 -5.17 -0.85
CA TYR A 55 -8.10 -6.08 -1.98
C TYR A 55 -7.78 -7.53 -1.60
N VAL A 56 -6.65 -7.74 -0.90
CA VAL A 56 -6.26 -9.09 -0.44
C VAL A 56 -7.30 -9.67 0.52
N GLU A 57 -7.82 -8.86 1.44
CA GLU A 57 -8.86 -9.29 2.36
C GLU A 57 -10.10 -9.77 1.61
N MET A 58 -10.64 -8.95 0.69
CA MET A 58 -11.80 -9.32 -0.13
C MET A 58 -11.56 -10.59 -0.96
N LEU A 59 -10.38 -10.72 -1.55
CA LEU A 59 -10.06 -11.87 -2.40
C LEU A 59 -9.95 -13.18 -1.61
N LYS A 60 -9.50 -13.09 -0.34
CA LYS A 60 -9.17 -14.25 0.49
C LYS A 60 -10.22 -14.56 1.56
N GLU A 61 -11.24 -13.72 1.75
CA GLU A 61 -12.22 -13.86 2.84
C GLU A 61 -12.87 -15.26 2.91
N ASP A 62 -13.24 -15.83 1.77
CA ASP A 62 -13.89 -17.15 1.67
C ASP A 62 -12.96 -18.23 1.09
N ALA A 63 -11.66 -17.95 0.98
CA ALA A 63 -10.72 -18.91 0.40
C ALA A 63 -10.38 -20.03 1.40
N PRO A 64 -10.09 -21.25 0.95
CA PRO A 64 -9.70 -22.36 1.83
C PRO A 64 -8.45 -22.07 2.67
N ASP A 65 -7.61 -21.16 2.22
CA ASP A 65 -6.36 -20.72 2.85
C ASP A 65 -6.48 -19.35 3.55
N ALA A 66 -7.70 -18.85 3.77
CA ALA A 66 -7.99 -17.52 4.34
C ALA A 66 -7.20 -17.23 5.62
N ASP A 67 -7.01 -18.23 6.49
CA ASP A 67 -6.31 -18.07 7.75
C ASP A 67 -4.84 -17.62 7.59
N ASN A 68 -4.20 -17.94 6.46
CA ASN A 68 -2.83 -17.54 6.14
C ASN A 68 -2.72 -16.17 5.45
N TYR A 69 -3.86 -15.55 5.14
CA TYR A 69 -3.94 -14.27 4.41
C TYR A 69 -4.73 -13.21 5.16
N ARG A 70 -4.89 -13.38 6.47
CA ARG A 70 -5.51 -12.36 7.34
C ARG A 70 -4.75 -11.04 7.26
N ILE A 71 -5.46 -9.95 7.58
CA ILE A 71 -4.89 -8.60 7.63
C ILE A 71 -4.79 -8.15 9.08
N TYR A 72 -3.57 -7.81 9.50
CA TYR A 72 -3.28 -7.31 10.86
C TYR A 72 -3.73 -5.86 11.02
N VAL A 73 -3.40 -4.98 10.06
CA VAL A 73 -3.81 -3.56 10.09
C VAL A 73 -5.16 -3.42 9.40
N LYS A 74 -6.23 -3.78 10.13
CA LYS A 74 -7.63 -3.77 9.67
C LYS A 74 -8.42 -2.67 10.36
N GLU A 75 -9.34 -2.03 9.62
CA GLU A 75 -10.21 -0.99 10.16
C GLU A 75 -11.16 -1.54 11.24
N GLY A 76 -11.29 -0.81 12.35
CA GLY A 76 -12.19 -1.19 13.44
C GLY A 76 -11.73 -2.36 14.31
N VAL A 77 -10.57 -2.95 14.04
CA VAL A 77 -10.03 -4.07 14.81
C VAL A 77 -8.81 -3.62 15.64
N PRO A 78 -8.85 -3.74 16.97
CA PRO A 78 -7.69 -3.45 17.80
C PRO A 78 -6.53 -4.42 17.54
N LEU A 79 -5.34 -3.91 17.28
CA LEU A 79 -4.15 -4.72 16.96
C LEU A 79 -3.81 -5.77 18.04
N ASN A 80 -3.98 -5.41 19.31
CA ASN A 80 -3.69 -6.29 20.43
C ASN A 80 -4.56 -7.57 20.48
N ARG A 81 -5.65 -7.64 19.73
CA ARG A 81 -6.47 -8.85 19.59
C ARG A 81 -5.69 -9.94 18.86
N SER A 82 -5.08 -9.60 17.73
CA SER A 82 -4.25 -10.52 16.96
C SER A 82 -2.95 -10.88 17.71
N ASP A 83 -2.39 -9.90 18.45
CA ASP A 83 -1.23 -10.16 19.31
C ASP A 83 -1.56 -11.19 20.41
N ALA A 84 -2.78 -11.12 20.99
CA ALA A 84 -3.24 -12.07 22.00
C ALA A 84 -3.38 -13.49 21.44
N GLU A 85 -3.91 -13.64 20.23
CA GLU A 85 -4.02 -14.94 19.55
C GLU A 85 -2.64 -15.60 19.39
N ALA A 86 -1.62 -14.83 18.98
CA ALA A 86 -0.26 -15.35 18.88
C ALA A 86 0.33 -15.77 20.23
N LEU A 87 0.03 -15.04 21.30
CA LEU A 87 0.44 -15.40 22.64
C LEU A 87 -0.23 -16.70 23.10
N GLU A 88 -1.55 -16.80 22.95
CA GLU A 88 -2.34 -17.99 23.33
C GLU A 88 -1.89 -19.24 22.58
N HIS A 89 -1.62 -19.11 21.27
CA HIS A 89 -1.06 -20.21 20.46
C HIS A 89 0.26 -20.74 21.04
N ASN A 90 1.06 -19.86 21.64
CA ASN A 90 2.35 -20.21 22.26
C ASN A 90 2.25 -20.47 23.79
N GLY A 91 1.03 -20.68 24.31
CA GLY A 91 0.80 -21.03 25.73
C GLY A 91 1.00 -19.85 26.68
N LEU A 92 0.92 -18.63 26.19
CA LEU A 92 1.03 -17.39 26.96
C LEU A 92 -0.30 -16.62 26.95
N THR A 93 -0.46 -15.71 27.91
CA THR A 93 -1.58 -14.78 27.93
C THR A 93 -1.10 -13.33 27.89
N PRO A 94 -1.94 -12.37 27.47
CA PRO A 94 -1.59 -10.95 27.49
C PRO A 94 -1.23 -10.38 28.88
N LYS A 95 -1.55 -11.14 29.95
CA LYS A 95 -1.23 -10.77 31.34
C LYS A 95 0.11 -11.30 31.81
N ASP A 96 0.73 -12.22 31.08
CA ASP A 96 2.00 -12.83 31.45
C ASP A 96 3.14 -11.81 31.35
N ASP A 97 4.13 -11.99 32.23
CA ASP A 97 5.38 -11.23 32.15
C ASP A 97 6.23 -11.76 30.98
N LEU A 98 6.11 -11.12 29.82
CA LEU A 98 6.79 -11.51 28.60
C LEU A 98 8.34 -11.50 28.74
N LYS A 99 8.89 -10.70 29.67
CA LYS A 99 10.32 -10.72 29.96
C LYS A 99 10.72 -12.02 30.66
N LYS A 100 9.85 -12.56 31.53
CA LYS A 100 10.07 -13.87 32.15
C LYS A 100 9.89 -14.99 31.14
N ALA A 101 8.87 -14.90 30.29
CA ALA A 101 8.65 -15.86 29.21
C ALA A 101 9.89 -15.98 28.31
N LYS A 102 10.50 -14.86 27.92
CA LYS A 102 11.74 -14.84 27.12
C LYS A 102 12.93 -15.48 27.83
N LYS A 103 13.03 -15.37 29.17
CA LYS A 103 14.07 -16.05 29.94
C LYS A 103 13.86 -17.56 30.01
N SER A 104 12.61 -17.99 30.05
CA SER A 104 12.22 -19.42 30.11
C SER A 104 12.29 -20.08 28.73
N ASP A 105 11.93 -19.38 27.68
CA ASP A 105 11.99 -19.84 26.30
C ASP A 105 12.70 -18.79 25.43
N PRO A 106 14.02 -18.94 25.17
CA PRO A 106 14.76 -18.02 24.30
C PRO A 106 14.24 -17.94 22.86
N GLU A 107 13.49 -18.95 22.40
CA GLU A 107 12.92 -19.02 21.06
C GLU A 107 11.55 -18.34 20.94
N ILE A 108 10.99 -17.86 22.04
CA ILE A 108 9.64 -17.26 22.04
C ILE A 108 9.50 -16.09 21.07
N ASP A 109 10.53 -15.25 20.96
CA ASP A 109 10.59 -14.15 19.98
C ASP A 109 10.39 -14.66 18.55
N ARG A 110 11.05 -15.76 18.19
CA ARG A 110 10.94 -16.36 16.86
C ARG A 110 9.57 -16.98 16.64
N LYS A 111 9.08 -17.76 17.61
CA LYS A 111 7.77 -18.42 17.52
C LYS A 111 6.63 -17.43 17.32
N LEU A 112 6.62 -16.32 18.07
CA LEU A 112 5.62 -15.26 17.95
C LEU A 112 5.71 -14.56 16.59
N ARG A 113 6.92 -14.21 16.15
CA ARG A 113 7.11 -13.61 14.82
C ARG A 113 6.64 -14.54 13.70
N ASP A 114 7.04 -15.81 13.78
CA ASP A 114 6.74 -16.80 12.76
C ASP A 114 5.23 -17.02 12.67
N TYR A 115 4.52 -17.11 13.81
CA TYR A 115 3.05 -17.14 13.84
C TYR A 115 2.44 -15.91 13.15
N MET A 116 2.89 -14.71 13.51
CA MET A 116 2.35 -13.47 12.92
C MET A 116 2.63 -13.38 11.42
N CYS A 117 3.81 -13.80 10.97
CA CYS A 117 4.12 -13.83 9.55
C CYS A 117 3.35 -14.93 8.80
N GLU A 118 3.05 -16.07 9.43
CA GLU A 118 2.30 -17.16 8.83
C GLU A 118 0.84 -16.77 8.57
N HIS A 119 0.18 -16.16 9.56
CA HIS A 119 -1.25 -15.88 9.51
C HIS A 119 -1.59 -14.50 8.93
N PHE A 120 -0.69 -13.52 8.97
CA PHE A 120 -0.96 -12.15 8.53
C PHE A 120 -0.16 -11.77 7.30
N TYR A 121 -0.86 -11.73 6.15
CA TYR A 121 -0.25 -11.38 4.87
C TYR A 121 0.46 -10.04 4.88
N ASP A 122 -0.13 -9.02 5.50
CA ASP A 122 0.44 -7.68 5.51
C ASP A 122 1.66 -7.55 6.44
N ILE A 123 1.76 -8.34 7.50
CA ILE A 123 3.00 -8.45 8.30
C ILE A 123 4.08 -9.15 7.47
N ARG A 124 3.74 -10.26 6.82
CA ARG A 124 4.66 -11.02 5.96
C ARG A 124 5.17 -10.18 4.80
N THR A 125 4.34 -9.28 4.27
CA THR A 125 4.63 -8.44 3.10
C THR A 125 5.31 -7.13 3.49
N PHE A 126 4.65 -6.30 4.31
CA PHE A 126 5.10 -4.92 4.62
C PHE A 126 5.83 -4.80 5.95
N GLY A 127 5.68 -5.79 6.82
CA GLY A 127 6.10 -5.72 8.21
C GLY A 127 5.12 -4.93 9.09
N ALA A 128 5.41 -4.94 10.37
CA ALA A 128 4.61 -4.20 11.36
C ALA A 128 5.41 -3.87 12.62
N VAL A 129 4.88 -2.91 13.39
CA VAL A 129 5.27 -2.67 14.78
C VAL A 129 4.13 -3.17 15.67
N MET A 130 4.34 -4.33 16.30
CA MET A 130 3.39 -4.97 17.20
C MET A 130 3.62 -4.48 18.62
N THR A 131 2.85 -3.47 19.02
CA THR A 131 3.10 -2.70 20.25
C THR A 131 3.01 -3.52 21.54
N THR A 132 2.19 -4.56 21.58
CA THR A 132 2.09 -5.50 22.72
C THR A 132 3.44 -6.17 22.98
N PHE A 133 4.08 -6.68 21.95
CA PHE A 133 5.38 -7.34 22.05
C PHE A 133 6.50 -6.33 22.35
N VAL A 134 6.47 -5.15 21.73
CA VAL A 134 7.44 -4.06 22.04
C VAL A 134 7.37 -3.68 23.52
N ARG A 135 6.17 -3.48 24.08
CA ARG A 135 5.99 -3.19 25.51
C ARG A 135 6.47 -4.33 26.40
N GLY A 136 6.32 -5.57 25.94
CA GLY A 136 6.87 -6.78 26.58
C GLY A 136 8.39 -6.92 26.45
N ALA A 137 9.08 -5.98 25.79
CA ALA A 137 10.51 -6.03 25.49
C ALA A 137 10.92 -7.26 24.64
N LEU A 138 10.03 -7.71 23.77
CA LEU A 138 10.30 -8.74 22.79
C LEU A 138 10.84 -8.12 21.49
N ASN A 139 11.88 -8.71 20.91
CA ASN A 139 12.48 -8.22 19.66
C ASN A 139 11.57 -8.46 18.46
N CYS A 140 10.71 -9.48 18.51
CA CYS A 140 9.72 -9.77 17.47
C CYS A 140 8.66 -8.67 17.30
N GLY A 141 8.54 -7.73 18.25
CA GLY A 141 7.62 -6.60 18.15
C GLY A 141 7.88 -5.66 16.96
N GLN A 142 9.03 -5.77 16.30
CA GLN A 142 9.35 -5.03 15.08
C GLN A 142 9.72 -6.01 13.96
N VAL A 143 8.81 -6.18 12.99
CA VAL A 143 9.04 -7.00 11.80
C VAL A 143 9.27 -6.07 10.61
N ARG A 144 10.43 -6.17 9.99
CA ARG A 144 10.71 -5.49 8.72
C ARG A 144 10.31 -6.38 7.56
N GLY A 145 9.25 -5.98 6.84
CA GLY A 145 8.78 -6.72 5.68
C GLY A 145 9.65 -6.50 4.43
N PRO A 146 9.63 -7.46 3.50
CA PRO A 146 10.40 -7.39 2.26
C PRO A 146 9.91 -6.31 1.30
N VAL A 147 8.62 -5.98 1.31
CA VAL A 147 8.02 -5.02 0.38
C VAL A 147 7.96 -3.63 0.99
N GLN A 148 8.54 -2.66 0.31
CA GLN A 148 8.47 -1.25 0.70
C GLN A 148 8.01 -0.42 -0.49
N LEU A 149 7.18 0.59 -0.22
CA LEU A 149 6.68 1.56 -1.18
C LEU A 149 7.15 2.95 -0.78
N SER A 150 7.53 3.77 -1.76
CA SER A 150 7.70 5.21 -1.57
C SER A 150 6.34 5.92 -1.62
N PHE A 151 6.28 7.19 -1.24
CA PHE A 151 5.15 8.04 -1.59
C PHE A 151 5.02 8.12 -3.11
N ALA A 152 3.79 8.05 -3.61
CA ALA A 152 3.55 8.38 -5.01
C ALA A 152 3.55 9.90 -5.17
N ARG A 153 4.11 10.34 -6.30
CA ARG A 153 4.12 11.74 -6.72
C ARG A 153 3.45 11.86 -8.08
N SER A 154 2.68 12.92 -8.30
CA SER A 154 2.11 13.15 -9.63
C SER A 154 3.22 13.46 -10.63
N VAL A 155 2.99 13.07 -11.88
CA VAL A 155 3.92 13.33 -13.01
C VAL A 155 4.00 14.82 -13.32
N ASP A 156 2.87 15.52 -13.14
CA ASP A 156 2.75 16.96 -13.31
C ASP A 156 2.22 17.63 -12.05
N PRO A 157 2.43 18.94 -11.87
CA PRO A 157 1.74 19.71 -10.85
C PRO A 157 0.22 19.56 -11.00
N ILE A 158 -0.47 19.35 -9.88
CA ILE A 158 -1.92 19.26 -9.85
C ILE A 158 -2.53 20.58 -9.38
N VAL A 159 -3.77 20.85 -9.80
CA VAL A 159 -4.56 21.99 -9.34
C VAL A 159 -5.83 21.46 -8.66
N PRO A 160 -5.80 21.24 -7.33
CA PRO A 160 -6.99 20.84 -6.60
C PRO A 160 -8.11 21.88 -6.72
N GLN A 161 -9.34 21.41 -6.84
CA GLN A 161 -10.54 22.24 -6.89
C GLN A 161 -11.45 21.95 -5.73
N GLU A 162 -12.02 22.98 -5.14
CA GLU A 162 -13.12 22.87 -4.21
C GLU A 162 -14.44 22.98 -4.97
N VAL A 163 -15.31 21.98 -4.85
CA VAL A 163 -16.59 21.93 -5.52
C VAL A 163 -17.70 21.86 -4.48
N THR A 164 -18.56 22.87 -4.44
CA THR A 164 -19.76 22.87 -3.60
C THR A 164 -20.78 21.91 -4.17
N ILE A 165 -21.30 21.04 -3.32
CA ILE A 165 -22.36 20.08 -3.66
C ILE A 165 -23.58 20.35 -2.79
N THR A 166 -24.77 20.11 -3.33
CA THR A 166 -26.04 20.29 -2.63
C THR A 166 -26.73 18.96 -2.45
N ARG A 167 -27.11 18.67 -1.21
CA ARG A 167 -27.98 17.54 -0.84
C ARG A 167 -29.38 18.08 -0.60
N VAL A 168 -30.38 17.54 -1.29
CA VAL A 168 -31.79 17.95 -1.14
C VAL A 168 -32.43 17.46 0.16
N ALA A 169 -31.84 16.46 0.82
CA ALA A 169 -32.34 15.92 2.09
C ALA A 169 -31.73 16.69 3.27
N ILE A 170 -32.58 17.07 4.22
CA ILE A 170 -32.20 17.72 5.48
C ILE A 170 -31.95 16.67 6.55
N THR A 171 -31.08 16.96 7.50
CA THR A 171 -30.66 15.98 8.52
C THR A 171 -31.65 15.88 9.69
N THR A 172 -32.23 17.03 10.12
CA THR A 172 -33.16 17.08 11.25
C THR A 172 -34.43 17.84 10.90
N GLU A 173 -35.55 17.57 11.60
CA GLU A 173 -36.80 18.30 11.42
C GLU A 173 -36.65 19.79 11.74
N ALA A 174 -35.89 20.12 12.78
CA ALA A 174 -35.61 21.51 13.17
C ALA A 174 -34.84 22.30 12.09
N ASP A 175 -33.99 21.62 11.32
CA ASP A 175 -33.30 22.24 10.19
C ASP A 175 -34.20 22.38 8.97
N ALA A 176 -35.15 21.45 8.77
CA ALA A 176 -36.09 21.49 7.67
C ALA A 176 -37.04 22.70 7.72
N GLU A 177 -37.29 23.24 8.93
CA GLU A 177 -38.06 24.49 9.10
C GLU A 177 -37.30 25.74 8.61
N LYS A 178 -35.97 25.64 8.48
CA LYS A 178 -35.10 26.82 8.20
C LYS A 178 -34.47 26.77 6.82
N LYS A 179 -34.30 25.59 6.24
CA LYS A 179 -33.61 25.40 4.94
C LYS A 179 -34.18 24.20 4.20
N ASN A 180 -34.12 24.26 2.86
CA ASN A 180 -34.64 23.20 1.97
C ASN A 180 -33.54 22.27 1.43
N SER A 181 -32.29 22.58 1.70
CA SER A 181 -31.13 21.81 1.22
C SER A 181 -29.95 21.94 2.17
N GLU A 182 -29.04 20.99 2.07
CA GLU A 182 -27.75 20.99 2.78
C GLU A 182 -26.63 21.17 1.78
N MET A 183 -25.67 22.06 2.06
CA MET A 183 -24.49 22.24 1.23
C MET A 183 -23.28 21.59 1.89
N GLY A 184 -22.40 21.02 1.06
CA GLY A 184 -21.12 20.49 1.48
C GLY A 184 -20.08 20.73 0.40
N ASN A 185 -18.80 20.64 0.75
CA ASN A 185 -17.71 20.82 -0.18
C ASN A 185 -16.99 19.50 -0.45
N LYS A 186 -16.53 19.33 -1.68
CA LYS A 186 -15.61 18.27 -2.08
C LYS A 186 -14.35 18.90 -2.65
N HIS A 187 -13.23 18.32 -2.28
CA HIS A 187 -11.94 18.67 -2.87
C HIS A 187 -11.54 17.57 -3.85
N ILE A 188 -11.30 17.94 -5.10
CA ILE A 188 -10.97 17.01 -6.18
C ILE A 188 -9.73 17.43 -6.92
N VAL A 189 -9.03 16.47 -7.50
CA VAL A 189 -8.08 16.64 -8.59
C VAL A 189 -8.84 16.36 -9.88
N PRO A 190 -8.94 17.33 -10.82
CA PRO A 190 -9.63 17.10 -12.10
C PRO A 190 -9.02 15.96 -12.89
N TYR A 191 -7.69 15.93 -12.97
CA TYR A 191 -6.90 14.82 -13.46
C TYR A 191 -5.49 14.86 -12.87
N GLY A 192 -4.90 13.70 -12.61
CA GLY A 192 -3.51 13.54 -12.22
C GLY A 192 -3.02 12.12 -12.46
N LEU A 193 -1.89 11.97 -13.15
CA LEU A 193 -1.15 10.73 -13.26
C LEU A 193 -0.09 10.69 -12.16
N TYR A 194 -0.06 9.63 -11.38
CA TYR A 194 0.84 9.43 -10.25
C TYR A 194 1.80 8.28 -10.51
N ARG A 195 3.02 8.44 -10.04
CA ARG A 195 4.08 7.43 -10.05
C ARG A 195 4.46 7.08 -8.62
N ALA A 196 4.41 5.81 -8.26
CA ALA A 196 4.98 5.26 -7.03
C ALA A 196 6.10 4.28 -7.37
N GLU A 197 7.10 4.20 -6.49
CA GLU A 197 8.22 3.28 -6.62
C GLU A 197 8.22 2.30 -5.45
N GLY A 198 8.63 1.07 -5.71
CA GLY A 198 8.64 0.04 -4.69
C GLY A 198 9.79 -0.95 -4.85
N TYR A 199 10.04 -1.66 -3.75
CA TYR A 199 11.17 -2.57 -3.58
C TYR A 199 10.70 -3.86 -2.96
N VAL A 200 11.24 -5.00 -3.43
CA VAL A 200 11.02 -6.32 -2.82
C VAL A 200 12.36 -6.97 -2.52
N SER A 201 12.65 -7.17 -1.24
CA SER A 201 13.91 -7.74 -0.75
C SER A 201 13.81 -9.24 -0.53
N ALA A 202 14.42 -10.05 -1.39
CA ALA A 202 14.51 -11.49 -1.18
C ALA A 202 15.26 -11.86 0.11
N ASN A 203 16.25 -11.08 0.49
CA ASN A 203 16.99 -11.29 1.74
C ASN A 203 16.09 -11.16 2.97
N LEU A 204 15.21 -10.15 3.04
CA LEU A 204 14.23 -9.99 4.12
C LEU A 204 13.16 -11.10 4.07
N ALA A 205 12.70 -11.46 2.88
CA ALA A 205 11.76 -12.57 2.70
C ALA A 205 12.33 -13.87 3.31
N ARG A 206 13.56 -14.23 2.94
CA ARG A 206 14.22 -15.44 3.42
C ARG A 206 14.57 -15.42 4.90
N LYS A 207 15.07 -14.30 5.43
CA LYS A 207 15.59 -14.22 6.81
C LYS A 207 14.53 -13.87 7.85
N THR A 208 13.44 -13.23 7.45
CA THR A 208 12.53 -12.59 8.41
C THR A 208 11.10 -13.08 8.29
N THR A 209 10.47 -13.04 7.10
CA THR A 209 9.02 -13.15 7.00
C THR A 209 8.51 -14.40 6.29
N GLY A 210 9.32 -15.05 5.48
CA GLY A 210 8.88 -16.19 4.68
C GLY A 210 8.07 -15.81 3.43
N PHE A 211 8.07 -14.52 3.00
CA PHE A 211 7.33 -14.05 1.83
C PHE A 211 7.69 -14.85 0.57
N SER A 212 6.69 -15.50 -0.01
CA SER A 212 6.83 -16.49 -1.07
C SER A 212 6.56 -15.95 -2.47
N ASP A 213 6.77 -16.81 -3.50
CA ASP A 213 6.40 -16.47 -4.88
C ASP A 213 4.89 -16.33 -5.05
N GLU A 214 4.07 -17.11 -4.34
CA GLU A 214 2.60 -16.94 -4.32
C GLU A 214 2.19 -15.61 -3.71
N ASP A 215 2.84 -15.21 -2.60
CA ASP A 215 2.62 -13.90 -1.99
C ASP A 215 2.99 -12.76 -2.95
N LEU A 216 4.08 -12.94 -3.72
CA LEU A 216 4.50 -11.96 -4.72
C LEU A 216 3.50 -11.84 -5.87
N GLN A 217 2.98 -12.95 -6.38
CA GLN A 217 1.95 -12.91 -7.42
C GLN A 217 0.67 -12.26 -6.90
N LEU A 218 0.28 -12.57 -5.66
CA LEU A 218 -0.86 -11.91 -5.02
C LEU A 218 -0.63 -10.40 -4.85
N LEU A 219 0.61 -9.98 -4.54
CA LEU A 219 0.97 -8.56 -4.47
C LEU A 219 0.77 -7.86 -5.81
N TRP A 220 1.25 -8.45 -6.92
CA TRP A 220 1.06 -7.88 -8.25
C TRP A 220 -0.42 -7.79 -8.63
N GLN A 221 -1.18 -8.85 -8.38
CA GLN A 221 -2.62 -8.85 -8.58
C GLN A 221 -3.32 -7.78 -7.74
N ALA A 222 -2.94 -7.64 -6.47
CA ALA A 222 -3.52 -6.65 -5.58
C ALA A 222 -3.17 -5.21 -6.02
N ILE A 223 -1.94 -4.95 -6.46
CA ILE A 223 -1.54 -3.64 -6.99
C ILE A 223 -2.38 -3.30 -8.23
N LEU A 224 -2.50 -4.20 -9.20
CA LEU A 224 -3.25 -3.95 -10.44
C LEU A 224 -4.73 -3.67 -10.20
N ASN A 225 -5.32 -4.26 -9.16
CA ASN A 225 -6.76 -4.20 -8.92
C ASN A 225 -7.16 -3.39 -7.67
N MET A 226 -6.22 -2.72 -6.99
CA MET A 226 -6.45 -2.09 -5.68
C MET A 226 -7.50 -0.96 -5.69
N PHE A 227 -7.86 -0.43 -6.84
CA PHE A 227 -8.86 0.61 -6.99
C PHE A 227 -10.22 0.08 -7.47
N GLU A 228 -10.28 -1.14 -8.04
CA GLU A 228 -11.50 -1.68 -8.67
C GLU A 228 -12.67 -1.88 -7.69
N ASN A 229 -12.37 -2.08 -6.41
CA ASN A 229 -13.38 -2.22 -5.36
C ASN A 229 -13.31 -1.10 -4.30
N ASP A 230 -12.56 -0.01 -4.58
CA ASP A 230 -12.37 1.12 -3.66
C ASP A 230 -13.15 2.38 -4.13
N HIS A 231 -14.21 2.19 -4.89
CA HIS A 231 -14.99 3.31 -5.42
C HIS A 231 -15.76 4.06 -4.33
N SER A 232 -15.69 5.38 -4.37
CA SER A 232 -16.52 6.25 -3.55
C SER A 232 -16.70 7.61 -4.22
N ALA A 233 -17.71 8.34 -3.77
CA ALA A 233 -18.00 9.68 -4.30
C ALA A 233 -16.87 10.70 -4.07
N ALA A 234 -15.97 10.47 -3.11
CA ALA A 234 -14.83 11.33 -2.85
C ALA A 234 -13.60 10.94 -3.69
N ARG A 235 -13.46 9.66 -4.07
CA ARG A 235 -12.30 9.17 -4.81
C ARG A 235 -12.36 9.44 -6.31
N GLY A 236 -13.54 9.70 -6.86
CA GLY A 236 -13.74 9.84 -8.30
C GLY A 236 -13.43 8.52 -9.03
N LYS A 237 -12.82 8.63 -10.20
CA LYS A 237 -12.30 7.47 -10.92
C LYS A 237 -10.81 7.35 -10.65
N MET A 238 -10.39 6.21 -10.14
CA MET A 238 -8.98 5.86 -9.95
C MET A 238 -8.72 4.52 -10.61
N ALA A 239 -7.59 4.39 -11.30
CA ALA A 239 -7.18 3.13 -11.91
C ALA A 239 -5.66 3.00 -11.94
N VAL A 240 -5.14 1.79 -11.71
CA VAL A 240 -3.76 1.47 -12.06
C VAL A 240 -3.69 1.36 -13.57
N ARG A 241 -2.77 2.09 -14.17
CA ARG A 241 -2.59 2.13 -15.61
C ARG A 241 -1.48 1.21 -16.07
N GLU A 242 -0.46 1.08 -15.24
CA GLU A 242 0.67 0.21 -15.55
C GLU A 242 1.45 -0.15 -14.28
N LEU A 243 1.90 -1.40 -14.22
CA LEU A 243 2.88 -1.89 -13.27
C LEU A 243 4.11 -2.35 -14.04
N ILE A 244 5.26 -1.71 -13.81
CA ILE A 244 6.54 -2.03 -14.45
C ILE A 244 7.41 -2.69 -13.39
N VAL A 245 7.81 -3.95 -13.60
CA VAL A 245 8.55 -4.76 -12.64
C VAL A 245 9.94 -5.08 -13.20
N PHE A 246 10.97 -4.78 -12.41
CA PHE A 246 12.36 -5.15 -12.69
C PHE A 246 12.76 -6.31 -11.77
N LYS A 247 12.91 -7.49 -12.34
CA LYS A 247 13.39 -8.68 -11.67
C LYS A 247 14.91 -8.76 -11.79
N HIS A 248 15.59 -8.94 -10.67
CA HIS A 248 17.03 -9.21 -10.64
C HIS A 248 17.31 -10.71 -10.62
N ASP A 249 18.41 -11.13 -11.20
CA ASP A 249 18.86 -12.53 -11.13
C ASP A 249 19.40 -12.92 -9.75
N SER A 250 19.76 -11.93 -8.93
CA SER A 250 20.35 -12.14 -7.60
C SER A 250 19.45 -11.69 -6.45
N GLU A 251 19.69 -12.26 -5.26
CA GLU A 251 19.01 -11.91 -4.00
C GLU A 251 19.25 -10.45 -3.57
N LEU A 252 20.44 -9.93 -3.78
CA LEU A 252 20.83 -8.56 -3.38
C LEU A 252 20.61 -7.54 -4.50
N GLY A 253 20.33 -8.00 -5.71
CA GLY A 253 20.14 -7.17 -6.90
C GLY A 253 21.40 -7.03 -7.73
N ASN A 254 21.20 -6.81 -9.04
CA ASN A 254 22.26 -6.69 -10.06
C ASN A 254 22.56 -5.23 -10.41
N ALA A 255 21.68 -4.31 -9.99
CA ALA A 255 21.86 -2.87 -10.19
C ALA A 255 21.23 -2.06 -9.03
N PRO A 256 21.69 -0.81 -8.80
CA PRO A 256 20.98 0.12 -7.92
C PRO A 256 19.61 0.48 -8.47
N ALA A 257 18.58 0.51 -7.57
CA ALA A 257 17.19 0.75 -7.95
C ALA A 257 16.99 2.07 -8.71
N TYR A 258 17.69 3.15 -8.31
CA TYR A 258 17.54 4.46 -8.96
C TYR A 258 17.79 4.40 -10.49
N LYS A 259 18.76 3.55 -10.94
CA LYS A 259 19.02 3.38 -12.39
C LYS A 259 17.86 2.75 -13.13
N LEU A 260 17.11 1.87 -12.45
CA LEU A 260 15.95 1.21 -13.02
C LEU A 260 14.75 2.17 -13.03
N PHE A 261 14.62 2.98 -12.00
CA PHE A 261 13.59 4.01 -11.95
C PHE A 261 13.84 5.11 -12.97
N ASP A 262 15.09 5.54 -13.16
CA ASP A 262 15.48 6.50 -14.20
C ASP A 262 15.30 5.94 -15.62
N ALA A 263 15.34 4.62 -15.79
CA ALA A 263 15.05 3.97 -17.07
C ALA A 263 13.57 4.09 -17.49
N VAL A 264 12.66 4.40 -16.55
CA VAL A 264 11.24 4.62 -16.85
C VAL A 264 10.97 6.10 -17.00
N THR A 265 10.65 6.51 -18.22
CA THR A 265 10.30 7.90 -18.56
C THR A 265 8.80 8.01 -18.85
N VAL A 266 8.17 9.02 -18.26
CA VAL A 266 6.78 9.40 -18.50
C VAL A 266 6.77 10.83 -19.01
N ALA A 267 6.31 11.06 -20.23
CA ALA A 267 6.31 12.37 -20.87
C ALA A 267 4.97 12.66 -21.54
N HIS A 268 4.60 13.93 -21.61
CA HIS A 268 3.44 14.36 -22.42
C HIS A 268 3.67 14.05 -23.90
N LYS A 269 2.60 13.73 -24.60
CA LYS A 269 2.60 13.81 -26.05
C LYS A 269 2.76 15.28 -26.49
N ALA A 270 3.48 15.52 -27.59
CA ALA A 270 3.91 16.85 -27.97
C ALA A 270 2.78 17.89 -28.16
N GLU A 271 1.60 17.43 -28.55
CA GLU A 271 0.40 18.26 -28.77
C GLU A 271 -0.43 18.53 -27.49
N VAL A 272 -0.08 17.89 -26.36
CA VAL A 272 -0.88 17.97 -25.13
C VAL A 272 -0.30 19.01 -24.17
N VAL A 273 -1.07 20.07 -23.92
CA VAL A 273 -0.71 21.15 -22.98
C VAL A 273 -1.18 20.83 -21.55
N ALA A 274 -2.37 20.23 -21.41
CA ALA A 274 -2.98 19.92 -20.13
C ALA A 274 -3.58 18.51 -20.17
N PRO A 275 -2.85 17.49 -19.72
CA PRO A 275 -3.32 16.11 -19.75
C PRO A 275 -4.62 15.91 -18.97
N ARG A 276 -5.49 15.04 -19.50
CA ARG A 276 -6.78 14.66 -18.90
C ARG A 276 -7.03 13.16 -18.94
N SER A 277 -6.10 12.41 -19.52
CA SER A 277 -6.15 10.95 -19.57
C SER A 277 -4.75 10.36 -19.61
N TYR A 278 -4.64 9.05 -19.26
CA TYR A 278 -3.39 8.31 -19.40
C TYR A 278 -2.87 8.29 -20.84
N GLN A 279 -3.78 8.34 -21.82
CA GLN A 279 -3.45 8.35 -23.24
C GLN A 279 -2.72 9.64 -23.69
N ASP A 280 -2.74 10.69 -22.89
CA ASP A 280 -2.03 11.94 -23.15
C ASP A 280 -0.53 11.84 -22.85
N TYR A 281 -0.10 10.73 -22.26
CA TYR A 281 1.29 10.43 -21.94
C TYR A 281 1.86 9.34 -22.83
N THR A 282 3.18 9.36 -22.93
CA THR A 282 4.00 8.26 -23.45
C THR A 282 4.86 7.72 -22.32
N VAL A 283 4.76 6.41 -22.08
CA VAL A 283 5.57 5.71 -21.08
C VAL A 283 6.58 4.83 -21.80
N THR A 284 7.84 5.09 -21.58
CA THR A 284 8.94 4.33 -22.18
C THR A 284 9.83 3.74 -21.10
N VAL A 285 10.37 2.57 -21.36
CA VAL A 285 11.45 1.96 -20.59
C VAL A 285 12.67 1.89 -21.50
N ALA A 286 13.85 2.22 -20.99
CA ALA A 286 15.08 2.18 -21.77
C ALA A 286 15.31 0.79 -22.37
N ASP A 287 15.69 0.73 -23.64
CA ASP A 287 15.91 -0.54 -24.39
C ASP A 287 17.05 -1.38 -23.81
N THR A 288 18.02 -0.74 -23.14
CA THR A 288 19.16 -1.40 -22.53
C THR A 288 19.08 -1.29 -21.01
N LEU A 289 18.89 -2.40 -20.34
CA LEU A 289 18.93 -2.52 -18.89
C LEU A 289 20.27 -3.07 -18.41
N PRO A 290 20.63 -2.85 -17.13
CA PRO A 290 21.81 -3.49 -16.54
C PRO A 290 21.76 -5.02 -16.67
N GLU A 291 22.93 -5.65 -16.83
CA GLU A 291 23.07 -7.10 -16.90
C GLU A 291 22.44 -7.79 -15.68
N GLY A 292 21.68 -8.86 -15.91
CA GLY A 292 20.97 -9.60 -14.87
C GLY A 292 19.73 -8.90 -14.34
N VAL A 293 19.19 -7.92 -15.09
CA VAL A 293 17.91 -7.28 -14.79
C VAL A 293 16.93 -7.49 -15.95
N HIS A 294 15.75 -7.97 -15.65
CA HIS A 294 14.68 -8.25 -16.61
C HIS A 294 13.48 -7.38 -16.30
N CYS A 295 12.87 -6.79 -17.33
CA CYS A 295 11.68 -5.93 -17.18
C CYS A 295 10.44 -6.65 -17.68
N GLU A 296 9.39 -6.61 -16.88
CA GLU A 296 8.03 -7.04 -17.21
C GLU A 296 7.07 -5.89 -17.05
N ARG A 297 6.08 -5.76 -17.94
CA ARG A 297 5.06 -4.69 -17.89
C ARG A 297 3.68 -5.33 -17.84
N PHE A 298 2.84 -4.86 -16.93
CA PHE A 298 1.46 -5.30 -16.71
C PHE A 298 0.53 -4.11 -16.87
N HIS A 299 -0.62 -4.32 -17.57
CA HIS A 299 -1.63 -3.32 -17.88
C HIS A 299 -3.01 -3.73 -17.35
#